data_68352b6fff15a391c535dd6396e13c37
#
_entry.id   68352b6fff15a391c535dd6396e13c37
#
_cell.length_a   1.000
_cell.length_b   1.000
_cell.length_c   1.000
_cell.angle_alpha   90.00
_cell.angle_beta   90.00
_cell.angle_gamma   90.00
#
_symmetry.space_group_name_H-M   'P 1'
#
loop_
_entity.id
_entity.type
_entity.pdbx_description
1 polymer ?
#
loop_
_entity_poly.entity_id
_entity_poly.type
_entity_poly.pdbx_seq_one_letter_code
_entity_poly.pdbx_strand_id
1 'polypeptide(L)'
;RRRMKFKEDFLWGAATASYQVEGAAYEDGKGLSIWDVFCEKPGRILNGHTGEVACDQYHRYEEDVKMMADMGIQAYRFSLSWPRIMPKGTGEINPAGIAYYNHLIDCLLKYNIKPYVTLYHWDLPYELHKKGGWLYEEIVEWFGEYAKVVAENFSDRVENFFTVNEPQCFIGISYMGTQHAPGYDGTIREGLQAGHNALKAHGLSLIHI
;
A
#
# COMPACT_ATOMS: atom_id res chain seq x y z
N ARG A 1 38.27 -13.10 -15.45
CA ARG A 1 37.06 -12.94 -14.65
C ARG A 1 35.86 -13.18 -15.56
N ARG A 2 35.06 -14.27 -15.34
CA ARG A 2 33.80 -14.46 -16.05
C ARG A 2 32.89 -13.26 -15.67
N ARG A 3 32.52 -12.41 -16.63
CA ARG A 3 31.45 -11.45 -16.44
C ARG A 3 30.14 -12.23 -16.28
N MET A 4 29.54 -12.20 -15.08
CA MET A 4 28.19 -12.67 -14.92
C MET A 4 27.28 -11.78 -15.76
N LYS A 5 26.46 -12.40 -16.61
CA LYS A 5 25.41 -11.71 -17.38
C LYS A 5 24.08 -12.16 -16.84
N PHE A 6 23.16 -11.23 -16.64
CA PHE A 6 21.75 -11.58 -16.44
C PHE A 6 21.20 -12.26 -17.70
N LYS A 7 20.15 -13.04 -17.53
CA LYS A 7 19.43 -13.62 -18.67
C LYS A 7 18.83 -12.48 -19.51
N GLU A 8 18.57 -12.74 -20.79
CA GLU A 8 17.98 -11.76 -21.71
C GLU A 8 16.55 -11.36 -21.30
N ASP A 9 15.81 -12.30 -20.66
CA ASP A 9 14.46 -12.13 -20.13
C ASP A 9 14.43 -11.59 -18.70
N PHE A 10 15.57 -11.16 -18.13
CA PHE A 10 15.63 -10.61 -16.78
C PHE A 10 14.93 -9.25 -16.73
N LEU A 11 13.92 -9.16 -15.84
CA LEU A 11 13.08 -7.99 -15.71
C LEU A 11 13.68 -6.99 -14.71
N TRP A 12 14.06 -5.82 -15.21
CA TRP A 12 14.56 -4.71 -14.37
C TRP A 12 13.39 -3.88 -13.86
N GLY A 13 13.30 -3.70 -12.54
CA GLY A 13 12.21 -2.98 -11.92
C GLY A 13 12.62 -2.09 -10.76
N ALA A 14 11.68 -1.25 -10.36
CA ALA A 14 11.76 -0.42 -9.17
C ALA A 14 10.51 -0.62 -8.31
N ALA A 15 10.56 -0.22 -7.04
CA ALA A 15 9.44 -0.35 -6.13
C ALA A 15 9.28 0.88 -5.22
N THR A 16 8.03 1.22 -4.92
CA THR A 16 7.67 2.26 -3.95
C THR A 16 6.51 1.78 -3.06
N ALA A 17 6.21 2.56 -2.03
CA ALA A 17 4.99 2.40 -1.23
C ALA A 17 4.18 3.70 -1.23
N SER A 18 2.85 3.58 -1.23
CA SER A 18 1.91 4.70 -1.35
C SER A 18 2.21 5.85 -0.40
N TYR A 19 2.33 5.57 0.89
CA TYR A 19 2.59 6.59 1.91
C TYR A 19 3.92 7.32 1.71
N GLN A 20 4.93 6.64 1.14
CA GLN A 20 6.26 7.19 0.94
C GLN A 20 6.36 8.16 -0.25
N VAL A 21 5.48 8.04 -1.24
CA VAL A 21 5.61 8.78 -2.50
C VAL A 21 4.40 9.59 -2.91
N GLU A 22 3.18 9.16 -2.59
CA GLU A 22 1.96 9.76 -3.17
C GLU A 22 1.75 11.21 -2.74
N GLY A 23 1.82 11.51 -1.45
CA GLY A 23 1.34 12.78 -0.93
C GLY A 23 -0.18 12.89 -1.02
N ALA A 24 -0.70 14.11 -1.21
CA ALA A 24 -2.13 14.40 -1.32
C ALA A 24 -2.96 13.75 -0.19
N ALA A 25 -2.44 13.84 1.05
CA ALA A 25 -2.98 13.09 2.20
C ALA A 25 -4.42 13.47 2.54
N TYR A 26 -4.83 14.70 2.22
CA TYR A 26 -6.16 15.26 2.55
C TYR A 26 -6.97 15.64 1.31
N GLU A 27 -6.57 15.14 0.12
CA GLU A 27 -7.18 15.52 -1.14
C GLU A 27 -8.13 14.44 -1.66
N ASP A 28 -9.07 14.85 -2.50
CA ASP A 28 -9.97 14.02 -3.28
C ASP A 28 -10.66 12.89 -2.48
N GLY A 29 -11.04 13.21 -1.24
CA GLY A 29 -11.81 12.30 -0.39
C GLY A 29 -11.02 11.15 0.21
N LYS A 30 -9.68 11.15 0.15
CA LYS A 30 -8.85 10.16 0.84
C LYS A 30 -9.13 10.18 2.35
N GLY A 31 -9.37 9.00 2.93
CA GLY A 31 -9.41 8.82 4.39
C GLY A 31 -8.02 8.86 5.01
N LEU A 32 -7.95 9.10 6.32
CA LEU A 32 -6.68 9.04 7.06
C LEU A 32 -6.19 7.60 7.18
N SER A 33 -4.89 7.41 7.04
CA SER A 33 -4.19 6.19 7.42
C SER A 33 -3.65 6.29 8.85
N ILE A 34 -3.26 5.14 9.41
CA ILE A 34 -2.54 5.11 10.70
C ILE A 34 -1.22 5.91 10.65
N TRP A 35 -0.57 6.01 9.49
CA TRP A 35 0.65 6.78 9.31
C TRP A 35 0.40 8.28 9.30
N ASP A 36 -0.69 8.76 8.70
CA ASP A 36 -1.07 10.17 8.76
C ASP A 36 -1.18 10.62 10.21
N VAL A 37 -1.94 9.88 11.03
CA VAL A 37 -2.14 10.19 12.46
C VAL A 37 -0.87 9.97 13.30
N PHE A 38 -0.05 8.96 12.97
CA PHE A 38 1.17 8.68 13.72
C PHE A 38 2.21 9.79 13.54
N CYS A 39 2.38 10.29 12.33
CA CYS A 39 3.35 11.34 12.01
C CYS A 39 3.01 12.70 12.65
N GLU A 40 1.74 12.97 12.92
CA GLU A 40 1.30 14.18 13.62
C GLU A 40 1.64 14.17 15.12
N LYS A 41 1.89 13.00 15.71
CA LYS A 41 2.18 12.90 17.15
C LYS A 41 3.60 13.41 17.45
N PRO A 42 3.75 14.39 18.37
CA PRO A 42 5.07 14.91 18.72
C PRO A 42 6.06 13.83 19.14
N GLY A 43 7.30 13.92 18.64
CA GLY A 43 8.38 13.00 18.99
C GLY A 43 8.34 11.61 18.32
N ARG A 44 7.34 11.32 17.49
CA ARG A 44 7.27 10.04 16.75
C ARG A 44 8.19 10.03 15.55
N ILE A 45 8.26 11.12 14.82
CA ILE A 45 9.07 11.25 13.60
C ILE A 45 10.15 12.30 13.81
N LEU A 46 11.37 11.98 13.40
CA LEU A 46 12.49 12.92 13.44
C LEU A 46 12.13 14.18 12.65
N ASN A 47 12.33 15.34 13.26
CA ASN A 47 12.02 16.66 12.70
C ASN A 47 10.53 16.88 12.37
N GLY A 48 9.62 15.99 12.79
CA GLY A 48 8.20 16.12 12.54
C GLY A 48 7.80 16.00 11.05
N HIS A 49 8.59 15.28 10.24
CA HIS A 49 8.25 15.06 8.84
C HIS A 49 6.99 14.20 8.70
N THR A 50 6.18 14.51 7.70
CA THR A 50 4.92 13.80 7.39
C THR A 50 4.91 13.31 5.95
N GLY A 51 3.99 12.41 5.63
CA GLY A 51 3.73 11.97 4.26
C GLY A 51 2.72 12.85 3.51
N GLU A 52 2.39 14.04 4.03
CA GLU A 52 1.35 14.92 3.46
C GLU A 52 1.62 15.29 1.99
N VAL A 53 2.86 15.61 1.68
CA VAL A 53 3.31 15.91 0.32
C VAL A 53 4.19 14.80 -0.25
N ALA A 54 5.06 14.21 0.56
CA ALA A 54 6.01 13.17 0.17
C ALA A 54 6.78 13.53 -1.12
N CYS A 55 6.72 12.68 -2.14
CA CYS A 55 7.26 12.95 -3.49
C CYS A 55 6.22 13.56 -4.43
N ASP A 56 5.02 13.81 -3.94
CA ASP A 56 3.90 14.36 -4.71
C ASP A 56 3.53 13.55 -5.96
N GLN A 57 3.72 12.22 -5.89
CA GLN A 57 3.43 11.33 -7.03
C GLN A 57 1.96 11.39 -7.43
N TYR A 58 1.05 11.68 -6.50
CA TYR A 58 -0.38 11.82 -6.80
C TYR A 58 -0.62 12.81 -7.95
N HIS A 59 0.09 13.94 -7.96
CA HIS A 59 -0.02 14.96 -9.02
C HIS A 59 1.00 14.76 -10.14
N ARG A 60 2.13 14.07 -9.87
CA ARG A 60 3.28 14.00 -10.76
C ARG A 60 3.56 12.61 -11.34
N TYR A 61 2.61 11.69 -11.24
CA TYR A 61 2.81 10.30 -11.70
C TYR A 61 3.23 10.20 -13.17
N GLU A 62 2.77 11.10 -14.05
CA GLU A 62 3.16 11.10 -15.46
C GLU A 62 4.64 11.41 -15.64
N GLU A 63 5.18 12.38 -14.89
CA GLU A 63 6.60 12.73 -14.88
C GLU A 63 7.44 11.59 -14.34
N ASP A 64 6.99 10.98 -13.23
CA ASP A 64 7.67 9.86 -12.58
C ASP A 64 7.72 8.63 -13.49
N VAL A 65 6.62 8.27 -14.13
CA VAL A 65 6.54 7.15 -15.08
C VAL A 65 7.42 7.41 -16.31
N LYS A 66 7.40 8.64 -16.83
CA LYS A 66 8.30 9.01 -17.94
C LYS A 66 9.78 8.87 -17.55
N MET A 67 10.15 9.33 -16.35
CA MET A 67 11.51 9.18 -15.83
C MET A 67 11.90 7.69 -15.71
N MET A 68 11.02 6.84 -15.18
CA MET A 68 11.25 5.38 -15.13
C MET A 68 11.47 4.78 -16.52
N ALA A 69 10.69 5.21 -17.51
CA ALA A 69 10.86 4.77 -18.91
C ALA A 69 12.22 5.21 -19.50
N ASP A 70 12.60 6.46 -19.27
CA ASP A 70 13.89 7.01 -19.72
C ASP A 70 15.09 6.27 -19.06
N MET A 71 14.91 5.75 -17.83
CA MET A 71 15.89 4.92 -17.13
C MET A 71 15.92 3.46 -17.61
N GLY A 72 14.99 3.04 -18.46
CA GLY A 72 14.87 1.66 -18.93
C GLY A 72 14.24 0.69 -17.93
N ILE A 73 13.45 1.18 -16.99
CA ILE A 73 12.68 0.36 -16.06
C ILE A 73 11.58 -0.39 -16.82
N GLN A 74 11.48 -1.70 -16.60
CA GLN A 74 10.55 -2.59 -17.30
C GLN A 74 9.36 -3.03 -16.42
N ALA A 75 9.52 -2.93 -15.10
CA ALA A 75 8.48 -3.25 -14.14
C ALA A 75 8.48 -2.23 -12.99
N TYR A 76 7.30 -1.87 -12.52
CA TYR A 76 7.16 -0.99 -11.38
C TYR A 76 6.19 -1.60 -10.36
N ARG A 77 6.72 -1.88 -9.17
CA ARG A 77 5.90 -2.30 -8.02
C ARG A 77 5.52 -1.09 -7.21
N PHE A 78 4.23 -0.87 -7.04
CA PHE A 78 3.69 0.17 -6.16
C PHE A 78 2.60 -0.41 -5.27
N SER A 79 2.33 0.25 -4.16
CA SER A 79 1.20 -0.13 -3.32
C SER A 79 0.02 0.81 -3.51
N LEU A 80 -1.16 0.27 -3.28
CA LEU A 80 -2.40 1.04 -3.21
C LEU A 80 -2.55 1.59 -1.79
N SER A 81 -3.01 2.82 -1.66
CA SER A 81 -3.49 3.37 -0.39
C SER A 81 -4.92 2.90 -0.15
N TRP A 82 -5.11 1.96 0.76
CA TRP A 82 -6.44 1.48 1.12
C TRP A 82 -7.39 2.63 1.49
N PRO A 83 -7.01 3.61 2.37
CA PRO A 83 -7.90 4.73 2.67
C PRO A 83 -8.12 5.71 1.50
N ARG A 84 -7.35 5.65 0.41
CA ARG A 84 -7.64 6.42 -0.81
C ARG A 84 -8.75 5.77 -1.63
N ILE A 85 -8.79 4.45 -1.66
CA ILE A 85 -9.81 3.66 -2.38
C ILE A 85 -11.09 3.54 -1.55
N MET A 86 -10.96 3.24 -0.26
CA MET A 86 -12.08 3.10 0.69
C MET A 86 -11.80 3.96 1.93
N PRO A 87 -12.27 5.20 2.00
CA PRO A 87 -11.89 6.17 3.03
C PRO A 87 -12.14 5.72 4.47
N LYS A 88 -13.19 4.89 4.68
CA LYS A 88 -13.51 4.29 5.98
C LYS A 88 -12.99 2.86 6.13
N GLY A 89 -12.30 2.36 5.11
CA GLY A 89 -11.78 0.99 5.04
C GLY A 89 -12.79 -0.06 4.61
N THR A 90 -14.09 0.24 4.68
CA THR A 90 -15.19 -0.64 4.25
C THR A 90 -16.32 0.18 3.63
N GLY A 91 -17.17 -0.48 2.83
CA GLY A 91 -18.41 0.04 2.30
C GLY A 91 -18.20 1.05 1.19
N GLU A 92 -18.06 2.31 1.50
CA GLU A 92 -17.97 3.40 0.52
C GLU A 92 -16.66 3.34 -0.29
N ILE A 93 -16.80 3.33 -1.61
CA ILE A 93 -15.66 3.38 -2.55
C ILE A 93 -15.49 4.83 -3.00
N ASN A 94 -14.26 5.34 -2.97
CA ASN A 94 -13.92 6.68 -3.45
C ASN A 94 -13.59 6.65 -4.96
N PRO A 95 -14.44 7.22 -5.82
CA PRO A 95 -14.20 7.20 -7.27
C PRO A 95 -12.91 7.91 -7.68
N ALA A 96 -12.51 8.97 -6.96
CA ALA A 96 -11.27 9.68 -7.25
C ALA A 96 -10.03 8.83 -6.96
N GLY A 97 -10.06 8.02 -5.89
CA GLY A 97 -8.99 7.07 -5.60
C GLY A 97 -8.87 5.98 -6.67
N ILE A 98 -10.00 5.43 -7.11
CA ILE A 98 -10.03 4.46 -8.22
C ILE A 98 -9.48 5.11 -9.51
N ALA A 99 -9.91 6.32 -9.83
CA ALA A 99 -9.47 7.05 -11.02
C ALA A 99 -7.95 7.28 -11.02
N TYR A 100 -7.39 7.69 -9.89
CA TYR A 100 -5.94 7.91 -9.77
C TYR A 100 -5.13 6.65 -10.12
N TYR A 101 -5.48 5.50 -9.55
CA TYR A 101 -4.76 4.25 -9.83
C TYR A 101 -5.00 3.74 -11.25
N ASN A 102 -6.18 3.95 -11.81
CA ASN A 102 -6.42 3.66 -13.23
C ASN A 102 -5.50 4.49 -14.13
N HIS A 103 -5.38 5.80 -13.87
CA HIS A 103 -4.50 6.67 -14.64
C HIS A 103 -3.03 6.28 -14.49
N LEU A 104 -2.57 5.93 -13.28
CA LEU A 104 -1.21 5.45 -13.05
C LEU A 104 -0.93 4.15 -13.82
N ILE A 105 -1.84 3.17 -13.74
CA ILE A 105 -1.72 1.89 -14.46
C ILE A 105 -1.68 2.12 -15.97
N ASP A 106 -2.60 2.92 -16.52
CA ASP A 106 -2.66 3.23 -17.95
C ASP A 106 -1.39 3.95 -18.41
N CYS A 107 -0.87 4.87 -17.59
CA CYS A 107 0.38 5.56 -17.88
C CYS A 107 1.58 4.59 -17.94
N LEU A 108 1.68 3.66 -16.98
CA LEU A 108 2.73 2.62 -16.97
C LEU A 108 2.66 1.76 -18.24
N LEU A 109 1.47 1.28 -18.59
CA LEU A 109 1.27 0.45 -19.78
C LEU A 109 1.60 1.21 -21.07
N LYS A 110 1.27 2.48 -21.17
CA LYS A 110 1.65 3.37 -22.30
C LYS A 110 3.15 3.39 -22.53
N TYR A 111 3.95 3.30 -21.49
CA TYR A 111 5.42 3.25 -21.55
C TYR A 111 5.98 1.83 -21.53
N ASN A 112 5.15 0.79 -21.68
CA ASN A 112 5.53 -0.64 -21.63
C ASN A 112 6.19 -1.04 -20.30
N ILE A 113 5.81 -0.40 -19.20
CA ILE A 113 6.24 -0.75 -17.85
C ILE A 113 5.17 -1.64 -17.23
N LYS A 114 5.52 -2.86 -16.83
CA LYS A 114 4.59 -3.81 -16.20
C LYS A 114 4.22 -3.35 -14.79
N PRO A 115 2.92 -3.18 -14.47
CA PRO A 115 2.49 -2.87 -13.11
C PRO A 115 2.53 -4.13 -12.24
N TYR A 116 3.07 -3.99 -11.03
CA TYR A 116 3.03 -4.95 -9.94
C TYR A 116 2.38 -4.26 -8.74
N VAL A 117 1.20 -4.72 -8.33
CA VAL A 117 0.38 -4.01 -7.36
C VAL A 117 0.41 -4.69 -6.00
N THR A 118 0.79 -3.95 -4.97
CA THR A 118 0.70 -4.37 -3.57
C THR A 118 -0.57 -3.80 -2.95
N LEU A 119 -1.43 -4.64 -2.40
CA LEU A 119 -2.70 -4.20 -1.79
C LEU A 119 -2.46 -3.45 -0.48
N TYR A 120 -1.58 -3.96 0.36
CA TYR A 120 -1.34 -3.38 1.68
C TYR A 120 0.16 -3.21 1.96
N HIS A 121 0.59 -1.95 2.17
CA HIS A 121 1.94 -1.59 2.58
C HIS A 121 1.92 -0.66 3.80
N TRP A 122 1.26 -1.15 4.87
CA TRP A 122 1.25 -0.62 6.24
C TRP A 122 0.34 0.60 6.49
N ASP A 123 -0.37 1.07 5.50
CA ASP A 123 -1.24 2.25 5.55
C ASP A 123 -2.71 1.89 5.84
N LEU A 124 -2.94 1.20 6.95
CA LEU A 124 -4.28 0.82 7.40
C LEU A 124 -5.17 2.06 7.54
N PRO A 125 -6.41 2.03 7.01
CA PRO A 125 -7.39 3.08 7.29
C PRO A 125 -7.55 3.32 8.79
N TYR A 126 -7.43 4.58 9.20
CA TYR A 126 -7.49 4.92 10.64
C TYR A 126 -8.84 4.56 11.27
N GLU A 127 -9.93 4.62 10.49
CA GLU A 127 -11.26 4.18 10.95
C GLU A 127 -11.28 2.69 11.33
N LEU A 128 -10.55 1.84 10.62
CA LEU A 128 -10.41 0.42 10.99
C LEU A 128 -9.51 0.24 12.21
N HIS A 129 -8.46 1.06 12.33
CA HIS A 129 -7.61 1.06 13.52
C HIS A 129 -8.41 1.37 14.79
N LYS A 130 -9.32 2.35 14.75
CA LYS A 130 -10.21 2.68 15.87
C LYS A 130 -11.13 1.52 16.29
N LYS A 131 -11.39 0.59 15.39
CA LYS A 131 -12.17 -0.63 15.65
C LYS A 131 -11.32 -1.82 16.12
N GLY A 132 -10.00 -1.63 16.28
CA GLY A 132 -9.05 -2.66 16.72
C GLY A 132 -8.02 -3.07 15.65
N GLY A 133 -8.18 -2.64 14.41
CA GLY A 133 -7.23 -2.90 13.33
C GLY A 133 -6.94 -4.39 13.13
N TRP A 134 -5.66 -4.75 12.99
CA TRP A 134 -5.26 -6.15 12.80
C TRP A 134 -5.50 -7.06 14.01
N LEU A 135 -5.82 -6.51 15.18
CA LEU A 135 -6.19 -7.31 16.36
C LEU A 135 -7.63 -7.83 16.30
N TYR A 136 -8.48 -7.17 15.53
CA TYR A 136 -9.89 -7.48 15.41
C TYR A 136 -10.15 -8.46 14.26
N GLU A 137 -10.89 -9.54 14.52
CA GLU A 137 -11.02 -10.63 13.54
C GLU A 137 -11.72 -10.19 12.25
N GLU A 138 -12.63 -9.23 12.33
CA GLU A 138 -13.37 -8.68 11.18
C GLU A 138 -12.46 -7.99 10.15
N ILE A 139 -11.22 -7.67 10.50
CA ILE A 139 -10.24 -7.16 9.52
C ILE A 139 -10.05 -8.11 8.34
N VAL A 140 -10.27 -9.40 8.54
CA VAL A 140 -10.16 -10.44 7.51
C VAL A 140 -11.20 -10.19 6.41
N GLU A 141 -12.45 -9.97 6.81
CA GLU A 141 -13.55 -9.69 5.88
C GLU A 141 -13.38 -8.31 5.23
N TRP A 142 -12.99 -7.30 6.00
CA TRP A 142 -12.74 -5.94 5.47
C TRP A 142 -11.62 -5.94 4.43
N PHE A 143 -10.55 -6.69 4.67
CA PHE A 143 -9.47 -6.83 3.71
C PHE A 143 -9.92 -7.62 2.46
N GLY A 144 -10.74 -8.64 2.64
CA GLY A 144 -11.37 -9.39 1.55
C GLY A 144 -12.25 -8.51 0.67
N GLU A 145 -13.10 -7.66 1.28
CA GLU A 145 -13.92 -6.66 0.56
C GLU A 145 -13.04 -5.69 -0.24
N TYR A 146 -11.99 -5.17 0.38
CA TYR A 146 -11.02 -4.30 -0.29
C TYR A 146 -10.32 -4.99 -1.45
N ALA A 147 -9.86 -6.23 -1.27
CA ALA A 147 -9.22 -7.02 -2.33
C ALA A 147 -10.17 -7.26 -3.51
N LYS A 148 -11.45 -7.49 -3.24
CA LYS A 148 -12.49 -7.61 -4.28
C LYS A 148 -12.62 -6.31 -5.08
N VAL A 149 -12.71 -5.16 -4.41
CA VAL A 149 -12.78 -3.85 -5.08
C VAL A 149 -11.54 -3.62 -5.94
N VAL A 150 -10.35 -3.96 -5.45
CA VAL A 150 -9.10 -3.87 -6.22
C VAL A 150 -9.14 -4.75 -7.47
N ALA A 151 -9.55 -6.01 -7.33
CA ALA A 151 -9.63 -6.94 -8.44
C ALA A 151 -10.64 -6.47 -9.52
N GLU A 152 -11.82 -6.05 -9.10
CA GLU A 152 -12.88 -5.57 -10.01
C GLU A 152 -12.46 -4.34 -10.82
N ASN A 153 -11.55 -3.51 -10.32
CA ASN A 153 -11.16 -2.26 -10.97
C ASN A 153 -9.83 -2.33 -11.73
N PHE A 154 -8.94 -3.29 -11.44
CA PHE A 154 -7.58 -3.27 -11.96
C PHE A 154 -7.10 -4.58 -12.58
N SER A 155 -7.77 -5.74 -12.32
CA SER A 155 -7.30 -7.05 -12.79
C SER A 155 -7.42 -7.26 -14.30
N ASP A 156 -8.14 -6.39 -14.98
CA ASP A 156 -8.21 -6.36 -16.46
C ASP A 156 -6.86 -5.99 -17.11
N ARG A 157 -5.97 -5.31 -16.37
CA ARG A 157 -4.68 -4.76 -16.83
C ARG A 157 -3.49 -5.12 -15.96
N VAL A 158 -3.73 -5.55 -14.73
CA VAL A 158 -2.69 -5.95 -13.77
C VAL A 158 -2.68 -7.46 -13.63
N GLU A 159 -1.56 -8.09 -13.98
CA GLU A 159 -1.38 -9.55 -13.90
C GLU A 159 -0.77 -10.01 -12.56
N ASN A 160 -0.11 -9.09 -11.83
CA ASN A 160 0.69 -9.44 -10.66
C ASN A 160 0.28 -8.61 -9.44
N PHE A 161 -0.23 -9.31 -8.43
CA PHE A 161 -0.63 -8.72 -7.16
C PHE A 161 0.17 -9.30 -5.99
N PHE A 162 0.48 -8.45 -5.01
CA PHE A 162 1.00 -8.81 -3.70
C PHE A 162 -0.04 -8.41 -2.66
N THR A 163 -0.40 -9.31 -1.79
CA THR A 163 -1.47 -9.05 -0.82
C THR A 163 -1.01 -8.13 0.30
N VAL A 164 0.04 -8.56 1.02
CA VAL A 164 0.54 -7.90 2.24
C VAL A 164 2.06 -7.78 2.16
N ASN A 165 2.58 -6.57 2.33
CA ASN A 165 4.02 -6.35 2.37
C ASN A 165 4.57 -6.57 3.78
N GLU A 166 5.57 -7.45 3.90
CA GLU A 166 6.36 -7.66 5.11
C GLU A 166 5.53 -7.76 6.41
N PRO A 167 4.67 -8.78 6.54
CA PRO A 167 3.81 -8.88 7.73
C PRO A 167 4.62 -8.93 9.03
N GLN A 168 5.82 -9.49 9.03
CA GLN A 168 6.70 -9.51 10.19
C GLN A 168 7.06 -8.10 10.68
N CYS A 169 7.18 -7.13 9.76
CA CYS A 169 7.53 -5.75 10.10
C CYS A 169 6.36 -5.02 10.74
N PHE A 170 5.19 -4.98 10.10
CA PHE A 170 4.07 -4.25 10.70
C PHE A 170 3.49 -4.96 11.94
N ILE A 171 3.68 -6.27 12.10
CA ILE A 171 3.33 -6.97 13.33
C ILE A 171 4.36 -6.71 14.42
N GLY A 172 5.65 -6.96 14.14
CA GLY A 172 6.71 -6.85 15.12
C GLY A 172 7.03 -5.43 15.56
N ILE A 173 7.13 -4.50 14.60
CA ILE A 173 7.58 -3.13 14.87
C ILE A 173 6.40 -2.21 15.21
N SER A 174 5.20 -2.49 14.69
CA SER A 174 4.02 -1.65 14.82
C SER A 174 3.07 -2.09 15.92
N TYR A 175 2.76 -3.40 16.01
CA TYR A 175 1.84 -3.92 17.01
C TYR A 175 2.53 -4.39 18.29
N MET A 176 3.75 -4.91 18.24
CA MET A 176 4.57 -5.25 19.42
C MET A 176 5.61 -4.19 19.77
N GLY A 177 5.64 -3.07 19.07
CA GLY A 177 6.56 -1.96 19.29
C GLY A 177 5.91 -0.61 19.06
N THR A 178 6.71 0.45 19.19
CA THR A 178 6.27 1.85 19.13
C THR A 178 6.89 2.64 17.99
N GLN A 179 7.79 2.04 17.22
CA GLN A 179 8.62 2.76 16.23
C GLN A 179 7.87 3.04 14.94
N HIS A 180 6.90 2.18 14.57
CA HIS A 180 6.08 2.33 13.38
C HIS A 180 4.60 2.49 13.75
N ALA A 181 3.83 3.14 12.87
CA ALA A 181 2.39 3.26 13.03
C ALA A 181 1.70 1.89 13.15
N PRO A 182 0.72 1.72 14.02
CA PRO A 182 0.13 2.72 14.92
C PRO A 182 0.91 2.96 16.21
N GLY A 183 2.01 2.20 16.46
CA GLY A 183 2.77 2.23 17.71
C GLY A 183 1.96 1.68 18.88
N TYR A 184 1.39 0.48 18.69
CA TYR A 184 0.42 -0.10 19.63
C TYR A 184 1.06 -0.54 20.95
N ASP A 185 2.33 -1.01 20.93
CA ASP A 185 3.08 -1.48 22.09
C ASP A 185 2.41 -2.65 22.82
N GLY A 186 1.90 -3.58 22.05
CA GLY A 186 1.15 -4.72 22.53
C GLY A 186 2.03 -5.88 23.01
N THR A 187 1.37 -6.84 23.63
CA THR A 187 1.95 -8.10 24.08
C THR A 187 2.27 -9.04 22.93
N ILE A 188 3.11 -10.05 23.17
CA ILE A 188 3.38 -11.13 22.21
C ILE A 188 2.09 -11.81 21.75
N ARG A 189 1.13 -11.99 22.66
CA ARG A 189 -0.18 -12.60 22.33
C ARG A 189 -0.95 -11.75 21.31
N GLU A 190 -0.98 -10.45 21.49
CA GLU A 190 -1.62 -9.50 20.54
C GLU A 190 -0.90 -9.48 19.22
N GLY A 191 0.44 -9.47 19.21
CA GLY A 191 1.22 -9.61 17.98
C GLY A 191 0.92 -10.90 17.22
N LEU A 192 0.80 -12.04 17.93
CA LEU A 192 0.41 -13.31 17.31
C LEU A 192 -1.03 -13.28 16.77
N GLN A 193 -1.94 -12.60 17.47
CA GLN A 193 -3.32 -12.41 16.99
C GLN A 193 -3.35 -11.57 15.71
N ALA A 194 -2.63 -10.45 15.68
CA ALA A 194 -2.50 -9.62 14.48
C ALA A 194 -1.91 -10.41 13.31
N GLY A 195 -0.87 -11.21 13.56
CA GLY A 195 -0.26 -12.10 12.57
C GLY A 195 -1.21 -13.16 12.04
N HIS A 196 -1.99 -13.78 12.93
CA HIS A 196 -3.00 -14.76 12.55
C HIS A 196 -4.08 -14.13 11.63
N ASN A 197 -4.58 -12.95 11.99
CA ASN A 197 -5.57 -12.24 11.20
C ASN A 197 -4.99 -11.80 9.84
N ALA A 198 -3.73 -11.36 9.80
CA ALA A 198 -3.06 -11.00 8.55
C ALA A 198 -2.93 -12.19 7.59
N LEU A 199 -2.60 -13.38 8.11
CA LEU A 199 -2.53 -14.61 7.31
C LEU A 199 -3.92 -15.06 6.81
N LYS A 200 -4.95 -14.95 7.64
CA LYS A 200 -6.34 -15.21 7.22
C LYS A 200 -6.78 -14.23 6.13
N ALA A 201 -6.49 -12.94 6.30
CA ALA A 201 -6.81 -11.91 5.33
C ALA A 201 -6.09 -12.14 3.99
N HIS A 202 -4.80 -12.51 4.03
CA HIS A 202 -4.05 -12.95 2.86
C HIS A 202 -4.78 -14.11 2.16
N GLY A 203 -5.11 -15.17 2.89
CA GLY A 203 -5.79 -16.34 2.30
C GLY A 203 -7.14 -15.99 1.69
N LEU A 204 -7.95 -15.17 2.35
CA LEU A 204 -9.26 -14.75 1.84
C LEU A 204 -9.12 -13.86 0.59
N SER A 205 -8.16 -12.96 0.55
CA SER A 205 -7.96 -12.06 -0.60
C SER A 205 -7.60 -12.78 -1.89
N LEU A 206 -6.96 -13.96 -1.82
CA LEU A 206 -6.61 -14.79 -2.99
C LEU A 206 -7.82 -15.36 -3.73
N ILE A 207 -9.02 -15.25 -3.17
CA ILE A 207 -10.26 -15.61 -3.89
C ILE A 207 -10.56 -14.63 -5.02
N HIS A 208 -10.09 -13.40 -4.89
CA HIS A 208 -10.43 -12.29 -5.79
C HIS A 208 -9.32 -11.94 -6.77
N ILE A 209 -8.07 -12.23 -6.42
CA ILE A 209 -6.87 -11.84 -7.20
C ILE A 209 -6.07 -13.01 -7.72
#